data_3530f0e8c1106651e26c75c979861794
#
_entry.id   3530f0e8c1106651e26c75c979861794
#
_cell.length_a   1.000
_cell.length_b   1.000
_cell.length_c   1.000
_cell.angle_alpha   90.00
_cell.angle_beta   90.00
_cell.angle_gamma   90.00
#
_symmetry.space_group_name_H-M   'P 1'
#
loop_
_entity.id
_entity.type
_entity.pdbx_description
1 polymer ?
#
loop_
_entity_poly.entity_id
_entity_poly.type
_entity_poly.pdbx_seq_one_letter_code
_entity_poly.pdbx_strand_id
1 'polypeptide(L)'
;IDAFGYSVGFPNGAMEQAATCAAKASPINLTGPEVQGLIDGADYYAQAVIPKGTYTKQKKDATTFGVKATVVTSADVSEELVYLVTKAVFENFDDFKKQHPAFGFLEKKNMIKDGLSAPLHPGAIKYYKEAGLM
;
A
#
# COMPACT_ATOMS: atom_id res chain seq x y z
N ILE A 1 -19.87 15.33 15.71
CA ILE A 1 -18.61 15.38 14.92
C ILE A 1 -19.00 15.28 13.47
N ASP A 2 -18.60 16.25 12.66
CA ASP A 2 -18.95 16.33 11.24
C ASP A 2 -17.86 15.69 10.35
N ALA A 3 -16.63 15.62 10.84
CA ALA A 3 -15.51 14.96 10.18
C ALA A 3 -14.48 14.47 11.20
N PHE A 4 -13.69 13.45 10.81
CA PHE A 4 -12.57 12.95 11.59
C PHE A 4 -11.44 12.45 10.66
N GLY A 5 -10.21 12.48 11.14
CA GLY A 5 -9.06 11.88 10.49
C GLY A 5 -8.66 10.58 11.19
N TYR A 6 -8.28 9.55 10.43
CA TYR A 6 -7.83 8.28 10.98
C TYR A 6 -6.73 7.68 10.12
N SER A 7 -5.57 7.45 10.73
CA SER A 7 -4.43 6.80 10.06
C SER A 7 -4.48 5.30 10.30
N VAL A 8 -4.87 4.56 9.29
CA VAL A 8 -5.07 3.11 9.39
C VAL A 8 -5.00 2.47 8.00
N GLY A 9 -4.64 1.18 7.95
CA GLY A 9 -4.75 0.39 6.72
C GLY A 9 -6.22 0.16 6.33
N PHE A 10 -6.49 0.04 5.03
CA PHE A 10 -7.83 -0.30 4.53
C PHE A 10 -7.83 -1.67 3.83
N PRO A 11 -8.97 -2.40 3.87
CA PRO A 11 -10.19 -2.11 4.63
C PRO A 11 -9.98 -2.21 6.15
N ASN A 12 -10.75 -1.44 6.92
CA ASN A 12 -10.66 -1.39 8.38
C ASN A 12 -12.05 -1.44 9.04
N GLY A 13 -12.18 -2.26 10.10
CA GLY A 13 -13.45 -2.47 10.79
C GLY A 13 -14.04 -1.22 11.47
N ALA A 14 -13.21 -0.35 12.05
CA ALA A 14 -13.70 0.88 12.67
C ALA A 14 -14.26 1.85 11.62
N MET A 15 -13.64 1.93 10.44
CA MET A 15 -14.15 2.72 9.32
C MET A 15 -15.45 2.14 8.78
N GLU A 16 -15.59 0.80 8.71
CA GLU A 16 -16.86 0.17 8.33
C GLU A 16 -17.98 0.44 9.35
N GLN A 17 -17.67 0.41 10.64
CA GLN A 17 -18.62 0.81 11.68
C GLN A 17 -19.09 2.27 11.50
N ALA A 18 -18.17 3.20 11.22
CA ALA A 18 -18.53 4.58 10.94
C ALA A 18 -19.38 4.73 9.66
N ALA A 19 -19.10 3.94 8.63
CA ALA A 19 -19.87 3.92 7.39
C ALA A 19 -21.30 3.37 7.56
N THR A 20 -21.49 2.45 8.51
CA THR A 20 -22.80 1.82 8.80
C THR A 20 -23.61 2.55 9.85
N CYS A 21 -23.02 3.41 10.66
CA CYS A 21 -23.73 4.17 11.68
C CYS A 21 -24.75 5.16 11.09
N ALA A 22 -25.56 5.78 11.94
CA ALA A 22 -26.61 6.72 11.52
C ALA A 22 -26.06 7.93 10.73
N ALA A 23 -24.86 8.40 11.05
CA ALA A 23 -24.18 9.49 10.34
C ALA A 23 -23.68 9.13 8.94
N LYS A 24 -23.56 7.84 8.64
CA LYS A 24 -23.18 7.34 7.30
C LYS A 24 -21.87 7.95 6.79
N ALA A 25 -20.80 7.87 7.59
CA ALA A 25 -19.49 8.38 7.21
C ALA A 25 -19.00 7.74 5.89
N SER A 26 -18.34 8.53 5.08
CA SER A 26 -17.73 8.06 3.85
C SER A 26 -16.35 8.72 3.68
N PRO A 27 -15.34 8.00 3.17
CA PRO A 27 -14.06 8.61 2.83
C PRO A 27 -14.23 9.77 1.85
N ILE A 28 -13.48 10.83 2.05
CA ILE A 28 -13.37 11.96 1.14
C ILE A 28 -11.95 12.04 0.56
N ASN A 29 -11.79 12.73 -0.56
CA ASN A 29 -10.48 12.99 -1.11
C ASN A 29 -9.66 13.86 -0.17
N LEU A 30 -8.42 13.48 0.02
CA LEU A 30 -7.39 14.26 0.70
C LEU A 30 -6.25 14.48 -0.31
N THR A 31 -6.36 15.57 -1.07
CA THR A 31 -5.49 15.92 -2.18
C THR A 31 -5.23 17.43 -2.17
N GLY A 32 -4.27 17.88 -2.97
CA GLY A 32 -3.94 19.29 -3.11
C GLY A 32 -2.43 19.50 -3.08
N PRO A 33 -1.96 20.73 -3.35
CA PRO A 33 -0.53 21.03 -3.38
C PRO A 33 0.19 20.76 -2.05
N GLU A 34 -0.50 20.94 -0.91
CA GLU A 34 0.07 20.65 0.40
C GLU A 34 0.29 19.15 0.59
N VAL A 35 -0.66 18.32 0.18
CA VAL A 35 -0.53 16.86 0.22
C VAL A 35 0.54 16.38 -0.75
N GLN A 36 0.59 16.95 -1.95
CA GLN A 36 1.64 16.64 -2.90
C GLN A 36 3.03 17.02 -2.36
N GLY A 37 3.15 18.18 -1.71
CA GLY A 37 4.39 18.59 -1.05
C GLY A 37 4.85 17.64 0.05
N LEU A 38 3.93 17.01 0.78
CA LEU A 38 4.27 15.97 1.76
C LEU A 38 4.79 14.70 1.09
N ILE A 39 4.15 14.29 -0.02
CA ILE A 39 4.56 13.09 -0.78
C ILE A 39 5.94 13.32 -1.42
N ASP A 40 6.16 14.47 -2.01
CA ASP A 40 7.43 14.81 -2.66
C ASP A 40 8.58 15.03 -1.66
N GLY A 41 8.24 15.39 -0.43
CA GLY A 41 9.20 15.68 0.63
C GLY A 41 9.64 14.47 1.46
N ALA A 42 9.04 13.29 1.27
CA ALA A 42 9.35 12.13 2.10
C ALA A 42 9.09 10.80 1.38
N ASP A 43 10.13 10.03 1.14
CA ASP A 43 10.11 8.76 0.38
C ASP A 43 9.15 7.70 0.93
N TYR A 44 8.79 7.80 2.22
CA TYR A 44 7.84 6.88 2.85
C TYR A 44 6.38 7.22 2.62
N TYR A 45 6.07 8.40 2.10
CA TYR A 45 4.71 8.73 1.69
C TYR A 45 4.45 8.34 0.24
N ALA A 46 3.25 7.86 -0.02
CA ALA A 46 2.78 7.56 -1.36
C ALA A 46 1.30 7.94 -1.49
N GLN A 47 0.89 8.29 -2.70
CA GLN A 47 -0.52 8.42 -3.00
C GLN A 47 -1.21 7.05 -2.84
N ALA A 48 -2.41 7.07 -2.30
CA ALA A 48 -3.25 5.89 -2.13
C ALA A 48 -4.67 6.17 -2.62
N VAL A 49 -5.32 5.13 -3.11
CA VAL A 49 -6.73 5.19 -3.50
C VAL A 49 -7.48 4.14 -2.71
N ILE A 50 -8.53 4.57 -2.00
CA ILE A 50 -9.50 3.68 -1.37
C ILE A 50 -10.60 3.45 -2.42
N PRO A 51 -10.69 2.27 -3.05
CA PRO A 51 -11.62 2.01 -4.14
C PRO A 51 -13.08 2.15 -3.69
N LYS A 52 -13.94 2.55 -4.59
CA LYS A 52 -15.39 2.52 -4.37
C LYS A 52 -15.84 1.14 -3.89
N GLY A 53 -16.77 1.11 -2.95
CA GLY A 53 -17.29 -0.15 -2.42
C GLY A 53 -16.39 -0.82 -1.37
N THR A 54 -15.25 -0.22 -1.00
CA THR A 54 -14.43 -0.70 0.13
C THR A 54 -15.23 -0.63 1.43
N TYR A 55 -16.00 0.43 1.62
CA TYR A 55 -16.90 0.59 2.78
C TYR A 55 -18.36 0.71 2.35
N THR A 56 -19.26 0.33 3.24
CA THR A 56 -20.70 0.45 3.03
C THR A 56 -21.06 1.88 2.61
N LYS A 57 -21.82 2.00 1.50
CA LYS A 57 -22.25 3.28 0.91
C LYS A 57 -21.17 4.16 0.29
N GLN A 58 -19.93 3.76 0.26
CA GLN A 58 -18.90 4.46 -0.51
C GLN A 58 -19.16 4.29 -2.00
N LYS A 59 -19.58 5.35 -2.68
CA LYS A 59 -20.02 5.34 -4.09
C LYS A 59 -18.90 5.69 -5.07
N LYS A 60 -17.80 6.28 -4.60
CA LYS A 60 -16.69 6.78 -5.41
C LYS A 60 -15.36 6.33 -4.78
N ASP A 61 -14.33 6.27 -5.62
CA ASP A 61 -12.97 6.18 -5.14
C ASP A 61 -12.64 7.39 -4.26
N ALA A 62 -11.82 7.19 -3.24
CA ALA A 62 -11.29 8.28 -2.43
C ALA A 62 -9.77 8.29 -2.54
N THR A 63 -9.23 9.35 -3.14
CA THR A 63 -7.79 9.55 -3.25
C THR A 63 -7.27 10.16 -1.96
N THR A 64 -6.22 9.58 -1.42
CA THR A 64 -5.56 10.02 -0.18
C THR A 64 -4.05 9.76 -0.28
N PHE A 65 -3.34 9.90 0.80
CA PHE A 65 -1.93 9.51 0.91
C PHE A 65 -1.70 8.73 2.21
N GLY A 66 -0.58 8.06 2.29
CA GLY A 66 -0.22 7.30 3.48
C GLY A 66 1.16 6.68 3.35
N VAL A 67 1.54 5.90 4.37
CA VAL A 67 2.75 5.09 4.35
C VAL A 67 2.44 3.70 3.80
N LYS A 68 3.41 3.08 3.16
CA LYS A 68 3.32 1.68 2.72
C LYS A 68 4.03 0.78 3.72
N ALA A 69 3.45 -0.39 3.97
CA ALA A 69 4.15 -1.44 4.69
C ALA A 69 5.26 -2.01 3.81
N THR A 70 6.48 -2.05 4.34
CA THR A 70 7.66 -2.53 3.61
C THR A 70 8.27 -3.71 4.36
N VAL A 71 8.62 -4.76 3.64
CA VAL A 71 9.41 -5.86 4.18
C VAL A 71 10.88 -5.46 4.13
N VAL A 72 11.54 -5.47 5.28
CA VAL A 72 12.96 -5.12 5.40
C VAL A 72 13.75 -6.29 5.98
N THR A 73 15.03 -6.36 5.65
CA THR A 73 15.98 -7.34 6.20
C THR A 73 17.34 -6.69 6.41
N SER A 74 18.26 -7.36 7.13
CA SER A 74 19.64 -6.89 7.21
C SER A 74 20.32 -6.95 5.84
N ALA A 75 21.21 -5.99 5.58
CA ALA A 75 22.06 -5.99 4.40
C ALA A 75 23.02 -7.20 4.34
N ASP A 76 23.30 -7.84 5.50
CA ASP A 76 24.18 -9.00 5.60
C ASP A 76 23.50 -10.33 5.22
N VAL A 77 22.19 -10.33 4.99
CA VAL A 77 21.48 -11.52 4.52
C VAL A 77 21.96 -11.84 3.09
N SER A 78 22.14 -13.12 2.79
CA SER A 78 22.67 -13.52 1.49
C SER A 78 21.76 -13.08 0.35
N GLU A 79 22.37 -12.66 -0.78
CA GLU A 79 21.66 -12.29 -2.01
C GLU A 79 20.74 -13.42 -2.48
N GLU A 80 21.20 -14.66 -2.41
CA GLU A 80 20.42 -15.83 -2.82
C GLU A 80 19.14 -15.99 -2.00
N LEU A 81 19.21 -15.85 -0.67
CA LEU A 81 18.04 -15.99 0.19
C LEU A 81 17.01 -14.90 -0.11
N VAL A 82 17.43 -13.64 -0.22
CA VAL A 82 16.51 -12.54 -0.52
C VAL A 82 15.93 -12.67 -1.93
N TYR A 83 16.73 -13.13 -2.90
CA TYR A 83 16.24 -13.45 -4.24
C TYR A 83 15.14 -14.51 -4.20
N LEU A 84 15.36 -15.62 -3.48
CA LEU A 84 14.38 -16.71 -3.39
C LEU A 84 13.08 -16.26 -2.71
N VAL A 85 13.17 -15.50 -1.63
CA VAL A 85 11.98 -14.97 -0.93
C VAL A 85 11.20 -14.01 -1.86
N THR A 86 11.90 -13.09 -2.52
CA THR A 86 11.28 -12.15 -3.45
C THR A 86 10.60 -12.91 -4.60
N LYS A 87 11.31 -13.86 -5.20
CA LYS A 87 10.79 -14.72 -6.27
C LYS A 87 9.53 -15.47 -5.84
N ALA A 88 9.56 -16.09 -4.65
CA ALA A 88 8.41 -16.84 -4.14
C ALA A 88 7.15 -15.97 -4.01
N VAL A 89 7.27 -14.74 -3.50
CA VAL A 89 6.14 -13.81 -3.39
C VAL A 89 5.62 -13.39 -4.77
N PHE A 90 6.50 -13.00 -5.67
CA PHE A 90 6.11 -12.45 -6.97
C PHE A 90 5.62 -13.51 -7.97
N GLU A 91 6.15 -14.72 -7.92
CA GLU A 91 5.67 -15.82 -8.77
C GLU A 91 4.34 -16.40 -8.29
N ASN A 92 4.08 -16.37 -6.97
CA ASN A 92 2.81 -16.81 -6.39
C ASN A 92 1.91 -15.61 -6.00
N PHE A 93 1.96 -14.54 -6.78
CA PHE A 93 1.37 -13.27 -6.43
C PHE A 93 -0.15 -13.32 -6.20
N ASP A 94 -0.87 -14.07 -7.00
CA ASP A 94 -2.33 -14.22 -6.85
C ASP A 94 -2.71 -14.93 -5.56
N ASP A 95 -1.93 -15.91 -5.13
CA ASP A 95 -2.14 -16.60 -3.85
C ASP A 95 -1.68 -15.71 -2.68
N PHE A 96 -0.60 -14.96 -2.85
CA PHE A 96 -0.19 -13.97 -1.86
C PHE A 96 -1.28 -12.91 -1.62
N LYS A 97 -1.93 -12.41 -2.66
CA LYS A 97 -3.04 -11.45 -2.55
C LYS A 97 -4.24 -12.00 -1.76
N LYS A 98 -4.46 -13.30 -1.75
CA LYS A 98 -5.55 -13.94 -1.00
C LYS A 98 -5.29 -14.05 0.50
N GLN A 99 -4.04 -13.89 0.95
CA GLN A 99 -3.67 -14.06 2.36
C GLN A 99 -4.27 -13.00 3.28
N HIS A 100 -4.52 -11.79 2.74
CA HIS A 100 -5.13 -10.70 3.51
C HIS A 100 -5.93 -9.76 2.59
N PRO A 101 -7.12 -9.25 3.03
CA PRO A 101 -7.93 -8.35 2.22
C PRO A 101 -7.18 -7.10 1.70
N ALA A 102 -6.29 -6.52 2.49
CA ALA A 102 -5.47 -5.38 2.08
C ALA A 102 -4.51 -5.71 0.93
N PHE A 103 -4.09 -6.96 0.78
CA PHE A 103 -3.21 -7.38 -0.31
C PHE A 103 -3.92 -7.45 -1.66
N GLY A 104 -5.25 -7.51 -1.67
CA GLY A 104 -6.04 -7.49 -2.89
C GLY A 104 -5.76 -6.30 -3.81
N PHE A 105 -5.32 -5.17 -3.24
CA PHE A 105 -5.02 -3.93 -3.96
C PHE A 105 -3.56 -3.82 -4.41
N LEU A 106 -2.70 -4.80 -4.11
CA LEU A 106 -1.30 -4.77 -4.49
C LEU A 106 -1.12 -4.91 -6.01
N GLU A 107 -0.17 -4.16 -6.53
CA GLU A 107 0.30 -4.22 -7.91
C GLU A 107 1.82 -4.38 -7.92
N LYS A 108 2.34 -5.38 -8.64
CA LYS A 108 3.78 -5.71 -8.68
C LYS A 108 4.66 -4.49 -8.99
N LYS A 109 4.23 -3.65 -9.96
CA LYS A 109 4.98 -2.45 -10.37
C LYS A 109 5.07 -1.39 -9.26
N ASN A 110 4.05 -1.29 -8.42
CA ASN A 110 4.00 -0.31 -7.34
C ASN A 110 4.76 -0.81 -6.11
N MET A 111 4.76 -2.12 -5.87
CA MET A 111 5.46 -2.73 -4.73
C MET A 111 6.99 -2.51 -4.76
N ILE A 112 7.57 -2.30 -5.93
CA ILE A 112 9.02 -2.15 -6.09
C ILE A 112 9.49 -0.69 -6.04
N LYS A 113 8.59 0.27 -5.89
CA LYS A 113 8.93 1.71 -5.94
C LYS A 113 8.18 2.60 -4.95
N ASP A 114 6.92 2.26 -4.58
CA ASP A 114 6.08 3.16 -3.80
C ASP A 114 6.38 3.05 -2.30
N GLY A 115 6.73 4.19 -1.66
CA GLY A 115 6.90 4.28 -0.22
C GLY A 115 8.09 3.48 0.33
N LEU A 116 9.12 3.26 -0.47
CA LEU A 116 10.34 2.58 -0.05
C LEU A 116 11.28 3.58 0.62
N SER A 117 11.51 3.41 1.91
CA SER A 117 12.39 4.26 2.73
C SER A 117 13.79 3.67 2.97
N ALA A 118 14.06 2.47 2.46
CA ALA A 118 15.34 1.80 2.55
C ALA A 118 15.83 1.37 1.16
N PRO A 119 17.16 1.30 0.92
CA PRO A 119 17.69 0.77 -0.33
C PRO A 119 17.20 -0.64 -0.62
N LEU A 120 16.96 -0.93 -1.88
CA LEU A 120 16.60 -2.29 -2.30
C LEU A 120 17.79 -3.24 -2.08
N HIS A 121 17.51 -4.40 -1.49
CA HIS A 121 18.53 -5.44 -1.31
C HIS A 121 18.99 -6.02 -2.66
N PRO A 122 20.29 -6.34 -2.87
CA PRO A 122 20.79 -6.89 -4.13
C PRO A 122 20.00 -8.09 -4.66
N GLY A 123 19.60 -9.01 -3.77
CA GLY A 123 18.78 -10.17 -4.16
C GLY A 123 17.40 -9.80 -4.70
N ALA A 124 16.77 -8.76 -4.14
CA ALA A 124 15.49 -8.25 -4.65
C ALA A 124 15.68 -7.59 -6.02
N ILE A 125 16.72 -6.75 -6.18
CA ILE A 125 17.06 -6.11 -7.46
C ILE A 125 17.29 -7.14 -8.54
N LYS A 126 18.04 -8.22 -8.24
CA LYS A 126 18.32 -9.30 -9.18
C LYS A 126 17.02 -9.91 -9.72
N TYR A 127 16.11 -10.26 -8.82
CA TYR A 127 14.81 -10.81 -9.23
C TYR A 127 13.99 -9.80 -10.04
N TYR A 128 13.91 -8.54 -9.61
CA TYR A 128 13.12 -7.54 -10.33
C TYR A 128 13.61 -7.29 -11.76
N LYS A 129 14.92 -7.30 -11.99
CA LYS A 129 15.51 -7.22 -13.34
C LYS A 129 15.18 -8.44 -14.18
N GLU A 130 15.34 -9.64 -13.62
CA GLU A 130 15.02 -10.90 -14.30
C GLU A 130 13.54 -10.98 -14.68
N ALA A 131 12.65 -10.51 -13.81
CA ALA A 131 11.21 -10.48 -14.04
C ALA A 131 10.72 -9.32 -14.93
N GLY A 132 11.61 -8.44 -15.40
CA GLY A 132 11.27 -7.28 -16.24
C GLY A 132 10.45 -6.22 -15.51
N LEU A 133 10.61 -6.11 -14.19
CA LEU A 133 9.93 -5.12 -13.35
C LEU A 133 10.75 -3.84 -13.19
N MET A 134 12.06 -3.90 -13.41
CA MET A 134 13.02 -2.79 -13.42
C MET A 134 13.72 -2.71 -14.77
#